data_2d3cf3b772ba5d617fa50f58718520a6
#
_entry.id   2d3cf3b772ba5d617fa50f58718520a6
#
_cell.length_a   1.000
_cell.length_b   1.000
_cell.length_c   1.000
_cell.angle_alpha   90.00
_cell.angle_beta   90.00
_cell.angle_gamma   90.00
#
_symmetry.space_group_name_H-M   'P 1'
#
loop_
_entity.id
_entity.type
_entity.pdbx_description
1 polymer ?
#
loop_
_entity_poly.entity_id
_entity_poly.type
_entity_poly.pdbx_seq_one_letter_code
_entity_poly.pdbx_strand_id
1 'polypeptide(L)'
;MSGQAAAAPVPSGIVVHAVSRVLELQYPGGECFRVPFELMRVYSPSAEVRGHGPGQETLQTGKREVSVTALEPVGNYALKPTFSDGHSTGIYSWALLYELATRQDALWREYFDKLKAAGVERDAPMPADSLPRGHHH
;
A
#
# COMPACT_ATOMS: atom_id res chain seq x y z
N MET A 1 23.01 18.86 3.41
CA MET A 1 22.63 18.43 3.45
C MET A 1 22.19 17.66 3.34
N SER A 2 22.16 17.90 3.14
CA SER A 2 21.56 17.30 3.03
C SER A 2 21.06 16.49 2.94
N GLY A 3 21.00 16.52 2.70
CA GLY A 3 20.19 15.88 2.65
C GLY A 3 20.15 14.73 2.89
N GLN A 4 20.53 14.59 3.11
CA GLN A 4 20.53 13.61 3.47
C GLN A 4 20.14 13.12 4.40
N ALA A 5 20.40 13.81 4.64
CA ALA A 5 19.87 13.17 5.64
C ALA A 5 18.59 12.74 5.48
N ALA A 6 18.28 12.58 4.58
CA ALA A 6 16.94 12.32 4.31
C ALA A 6 16.48 10.92 4.61
N ALA A 7 17.16 10.27 5.49
CA ALA A 7 16.72 8.95 5.90
C ALA A 7 15.37 9.05 6.56
N ALA A 8 14.45 8.21 6.15
CA ALA A 8 13.13 8.19 6.73
C ALA A 8 13.18 7.65 8.16
N PRO A 9 12.28 8.11 9.01
CA PRO A 9 12.23 7.53 10.35
C PRO A 9 11.87 6.05 10.31
N VAL A 10 12.40 5.32 11.26
CA VAL A 10 12.10 3.91 11.42
C VAL A 10 11.11 3.78 12.57
N PRO A 11 10.01 3.08 12.37
CA PRO A 11 9.05 2.92 13.46
C PRO A 11 9.66 2.21 14.65
N SER A 12 9.29 2.64 15.85
CA SER A 12 9.67 1.96 17.07
C SER A 12 8.68 0.87 17.44
N GLY A 13 7.48 0.88 16.85
CA GLY A 13 6.48 -0.13 17.09
C GLY A 13 5.55 -0.25 15.91
N ILE A 14 5.05 -1.45 15.69
CA ILE A 14 4.15 -1.74 14.58
C ILE A 14 3.06 -2.64 15.12
N VAL A 15 1.79 -2.26 14.90
CA VAL A 15 0.65 -3.05 15.37
C VAL A 15 -0.30 -3.26 14.20
N VAL A 16 -0.67 -4.52 13.98
CA VAL A 16 -1.65 -4.87 12.96
C VAL A 16 -3.02 -4.92 13.61
N HIS A 17 -3.90 -4.01 13.22
CA HIS A 17 -5.27 -3.97 13.73
C HIS A 17 -6.18 -4.64 12.71
N ALA A 18 -6.44 -5.93 12.91
CA ALA A 18 -7.17 -6.73 11.92
C ALA A 18 -8.62 -6.29 11.79
N VAL A 19 -9.25 -5.90 12.88
CA VAL A 19 -10.68 -5.53 12.86
C VAL A 19 -10.90 -4.21 12.17
N SER A 20 -10.10 -3.20 12.52
CA SER A 20 -10.23 -1.88 11.90
C SER A 20 -9.46 -1.76 10.58
N ARG A 21 -8.71 -2.77 10.22
CA ARG A 21 -7.96 -2.86 8.96
C ARG A 21 -7.01 -1.70 8.78
N VAL A 22 -6.22 -1.45 9.80
CA VAL A 22 -5.16 -0.43 9.72
C VAL A 22 -3.87 -1.00 10.28
N LEU A 23 -2.76 -0.50 9.76
CA LEU A 23 -1.44 -0.75 10.31
C LEU A 23 -1.06 0.47 11.15
N GLU A 24 -0.79 0.25 12.41
CA GLU A 24 -0.36 1.35 13.28
C GLU A 24 1.15 1.41 13.29
N LEU A 25 1.69 2.59 13.05
CA LEU A 25 3.13 2.85 13.03
C LEU A 25 3.42 3.85 14.15
N GLN A 26 4.22 3.41 15.10
CA GLN A 26 4.63 4.25 16.24
C GLN A 26 6.06 4.69 16.03
N TYR A 27 6.36 5.95 16.26
CA TYR A 27 7.69 6.51 16.01
C TYR A 27 8.30 7.02 17.31
N PRO A 28 9.66 7.04 17.38
CA PRO A 28 10.32 7.38 18.63
C PRO A 28 9.95 8.76 19.19
N GLY A 29 9.58 9.70 18.34
CA GLY A 29 9.19 11.02 18.80
C GLY A 29 7.81 11.13 19.39
N GLY A 30 7.09 10.01 19.51
CA GLY A 30 5.73 10.00 20.02
C GLY A 30 4.66 10.05 18.96
N GLU A 31 5.04 10.21 17.71
CA GLU A 31 4.08 10.18 16.61
C GLU A 31 3.51 8.78 16.44
N CYS A 32 2.23 8.73 16.11
CA CYS A 32 1.56 7.46 15.88
C CYS A 32 0.59 7.66 14.72
N PHE A 33 0.70 6.81 13.71
CA PHE A 33 -0.14 6.91 12.53
C PHE A 33 -0.84 5.59 12.30
N ARG A 34 -2.05 5.65 11.74
CA ARG A 34 -2.80 4.46 11.35
C ARG A 34 -3.01 4.51 9.84
N VAL A 35 -2.45 3.54 9.15
CA VAL A 35 -2.49 3.48 7.70
C VAL A 35 -3.46 2.40 7.29
N PRO A 36 -4.55 2.74 6.60
CA PRO A 36 -5.50 1.71 6.18
C PRO A 36 -4.87 0.68 5.26
N PHE A 37 -5.24 -0.57 5.44
CA PHE A 37 -4.75 -1.64 4.58
C PHE A 37 -5.10 -1.37 3.12
N GLU A 38 -6.27 -0.81 2.87
CA GLU A 38 -6.67 -0.48 1.51
C GLU A 38 -5.68 0.49 0.87
N LEU A 39 -5.27 1.52 1.60
CA LEU A 39 -4.33 2.49 1.07
C LEU A 39 -2.99 1.83 0.77
N MET A 40 -2.52 0.97 1.67
CA MET A 40 -1.29 0.23 1.43
C MET A 40 -1.40 -0.62 0.17
N ARG A 41 -2.52 -1.31 0.00
CA ARG A 41 -2.71 -2.22 -1.13
C ARG A 41 -2.79 -1.45 -2.44
N VAL A 42 -3.52 -0.35 -2.44
CA VAL A 42 -3.69 0.48 -3.64
C VAL A 42 -2.36 1.08 -4.09
N TYR A 43 -1.50 1.42 -3.15
CA TYR A 43 -0.21 2.03 -3.43
C TYR A 43 0.94 1.05 -3.25
N SER A 44 0.69 -0.23 -3.44
CA SER A 44 1.74 -1.24 -3.31
C SER A 44 2.91 -0.92 -4.23
N PRO A 45 4.14 -1.05 -3.75
CA PRO A 45 5.32 -0.80 -4.58
C PRO A 45 5.65 -1.94 -5.53
N SER A 46 4.84 -2.99 -5.53
CA SER A 46 5.04 -4.13 -6.41
C SER A 46 4.93 -3.72 -7.88
N ALA A 47 5.72 -4.37 -8.73
CA ALA A 47 5.62 -4.14 -10.16
C ALA A 47 4.24 -4.49 -10.72
N GLU A 48 3.51 -5.39 -10.05
CA GLU A 48 2.14 -5.72 -10.46
C GLU A 48 1.23 -4.49 -10.40
N VAL A 49 1.53 -3.56 -9.51
CA VAL A 49 0.74 -2.34 -9.37
C VAL A 49 1.40 -1.18 -10.10
N ARG A 50 2.71 -1.02 -9.93
CA ARG A 50 3.42 0.12 -10.51
C ARG A 50 3.68 0.00 -11.99
N GLY A 51 3.71 -1.23 -12.52
CA GLY A 51 4.01 -1.43 -13.91
C GLY A 51 5.49 -1.23 -14.19
N HIS A 52 5.79 -0.92 -15.44
CA HIS A 52 7.18 -0.82 -15.89
C HIS A 52 7.66 0.62 -16.04
N GLY A 53 6.84 1.59 -15.70
CA GLY A 53 7.24 2.98 -15.79
C GLY A 53 6.05 3.90 -15.62
N PRO A 54 6.29 5.22 -15.67
CA PRO A 54 5.20 6.18 -15.52
C PRO A 54 4.10 5.93 -16.55
N GLY A 55 2.87 5.99 -16.09
CA GLY A 55 1.72 5.73 -16.95
C GLY A 55 1.40 4.26 -17.13
N GLN A 56 2.21 3.37 -16.55
CA GLN A 56 1.98 1.92 -16.66
C GLN A 56 1.33 1.35 -15.40
N GLU A 57 0.98 2.20 -14.46
CA GLU A 57 0.39 1.75 -13.20
C GLU A 57 -0.97 1.12 -13.45
N THR A 58 -1.26 0.07 -12.69
CA THR A 58 -2.56 -0.59 -12.74
C THR A 58 -3.40 -0.07 -11.58
N LEU A 59 -4.47 0.65 -11.90
CA LEU A 59 -5.37 1.19 -10.89
C LEU A 59 -6.06 0.05 -10.18
N GLN A 60 -5.94 0.04 -8.86
CA GLN A 60 -6.51 -1.02 -8.05
C GLN A 60 -7.90 -0.64 -7.57
N THR A 61 -8.83 -1.58 -7.63
CA THR A 61 -10.19 -1.39 -7.11
C THR A 61 -10.60 -2.62 -6.34
N GLY A 62 -11.70 -2.48 -5.60
CA GLY A 62 -12.23 -3.61 -4.84
C GLY A 62 -11.37 -4.01 -3.67
N LYS A 63 -10.61 -3.07 -3.09
CA LYS A 63 -9.66 -3.37 -2.02
C LYS A 63 -10.12 -2.91 -0.66
N ARG A 64 -11.35 -2.41 -0.55
CA ARG A 64 -11.82 -1.83 0.71
C ARG A 64 -11.82 -2.82 1.86
N GLU A 65 -12.09 -4.09 1.57
CA GLU A 65 -12.17 -5.12 2.60
C GLU A 65 -10.89 -5.93 2.74
N VAL A 66 -9.82 -5.54 2.06
CA VAL A 66 -8.59 -6.30 2.10
C VAL A 66 -8.01 -6.28 3.52
N SER A 67 -7.44 -7.40 3.91
CA SER A 67 -6.81 -7.56 5.22
C SER A 67 -5.34 -7.92 5.02
N VAL A 68 -4.54 -7.76 6.06
CA VAL A 68 -3.16 -8.22 6.06
C VAL A 68 -3.13 -9.52 6.85
N THR A 69 -2.79 -10.61 6.18
CA THR A 69 -2.79 -11.93 6.80
C THR A 69 -1.42 -12.32 7.33
N ALA A 70 -0.36 -11.66 6.86
CA ALA A 70 0.99 -11.88 7.37
C ALA A 70 1.81 -10.63 7.12
N LEU A 71 2.78 -10.40 7.97
CA LEU A 71 3.64 -9.22 7.85
C LEU A 71 5.05 -9.68 8.22
N GLU A 72 5.98 -9.62 7.27
CA GLU A 72 7.33 -10.08 7.47
C GLU A 72 8.31 -8.94 7.35
N PRO A 73 9.30 -8.87 8.25
CA PRO A 73 10.38 -7.90 8.04
C PRO A 73 11.28 -8.36 6.89
N VAL A 74 11.81 -7.40 6.16
CA VAL A 74 12.79 -7.66 5.12
C VAL A 74 14.06 -6.97 5.58
N GLY A 75 15.02 -7.76 6.04
CA GLY A 75 16.19 -7.20 6.70
C GLY A 75 15.75 -6.26 7.82
N ASN A 76 16.44 -5.13 7.94
CA ASN A 76 16.04 -4.08 8.88
C ASN A 76 15.59 -2.82 8.15
N TYR A 77 15.13 -2.96 6.88
CA TYR A 77 14.87 -1.78 6.06
C TYR A 77 13.46 -1.74 5.47
N ALA A 78 12.66 -2.81 5.64
CA ALA A 78 11.35 -2.83 4.98
C ALA A 78 10.46 -3.89 5.60
N LEU A 79 9.18 -3.85 5.21
CA LEU A 79 8.19 -4.85 5.57
C LEU A 79 7.58 -5.41 4.29
N LYS A 80 7.22 -6.70 4.33
CA LYS A 80 6.53 -7.35 3.23
C LYS A 80 5.21 -7.92 3.74
N PRO A 81 4.09 -7.25 3.49
CA PRO A 81 2.80 -7.78 3.90
C PRO A 81 2.26 -8.78 2.88
N THR A 82 1.47 -9.73 3.37
CA THR A 82 0.64 -10.57 2.54
C THR A 82 -0.79 -10.12 2.74
N PHE A 83 -1.44 -9.75 1.66
CA PHE A 83 -2.83 -9.30 1.72
C PHE A 83 -3.80 -10.44 1.47
N SER A 84 -5.02 -10.30 1.97
CA SER A 84 -6.01 -11.36 1.89
C SER A 84 -6.43 -11.68 0.45
N ASP A 85 -6.17 -10.78 -0.50
CA ASP A 85 -6.43 -11.07 -1.90
C ASP A 85 -5.28 -11.80 -2.59
N GLY A 86 -4.28 -12.21 -1.82
CA GLY A 86 -3.16 -12.98 -2.35
C GLY A 86 -1.95 -12.15 -2.77
N HIS A 87 -2.08 -10.84 -2.76
CA HIS A 87 -0.97 -9.96 -3.14
C HIS A 87 0.09 -9.97 -2.06
N SER A 88 1.33 -10.31 -2.41
CA SER A 88 2.39 -10.43 -1.42
C SER A 88 3.76 -10.01 -1.94
N THR A 89 3.81 -9.29 -3.05
CA THR A 89 5.08 -8.98 -3.69
C THR A 89 5.55 -7.55 -3.42
N GLY A 90 4.81 -6.77 -2.66
CA GLY A 90 5.23 -5.40 -2.34
C GLY A 90 6.16 -5.37 -1.15
N ILE A 91 7.28 -4.68 -1.30
CA ILE A 91 8.25 -4.48 -0.23
C ILE A 91 8.17 -3.01 0.16
N TYR A 92 7.65 -2.74 1.35
CA TYR A 92 7.39 -1.38 1.82
C TYR A 92 8.57 -0.89 2.64
N SER A 93 9.37 -0.01 2.04
CA SER A 93 10.48 0.60 2.77
C SER A 93 9.95 1.49 3.88
N TRP A 94 10.84 1.82 4.83
CA TRP A 94 10.45 2.76 5.89
C TRP A 94 10.03 4.10 5.30
N ALA A 95 10.70 4.54 4.23
CA ALA A 95 10.34 5.79 3.57
C ALA A 95 8.92 5.74 2.99
N LEU A 96 8.58 4.65 2.33
CA LEU A 96 7.24 4.52 1.76
C LEU A 96 6.19 4.47 2.85
N LEU A 97 6.45 3.72 3.92
CA LEU A 97 5.49 3.63 5.02
C LEU A 97 5.29 4.99 5.68
N TYR A 98 6.34 5.76 5.83
CA TYR A 98 6.23 7.09 6.40
C TYR A 98 5.45 8.02 5.47
N GLU A 99 5.67 7.90 4.17
CA GLU A 99 4.92 8.68 3.19
C GLU A 99 3.44 8.33 3.24
N LEU A 100 3.12 7.03 3.27
CA LEU A 100 1.72 6.61 3.37
C LEU A 100 1.10 7.14 4.66
N ALA A 101 1.88 7.15 5.74
CA ALA A 101 1.37 7.60 7.03
C ALA A 101 1.11 9.09 7.06
N THR A 102 2.03 9.88 6.52
CA THR A 102 1.97 11.34 6.67
C THR A 102 1.22 12.04 5.55
N ARG A 103 1.02 11.37 4.41
CA ARG A 103 0.36 11.98 3.27
C ARG A 103 -0.97 11.33 2.93
N GLN A 104 -1.63 10.75 3.93
CA GLN A 104 -2.86 10.01 3.68
C GLN A 104 -3.91 10.82 2.93
N ASP A 105 -4.17 12.05 3.37
CA ASP A 105 -5.21 12.86 2.73
C ASP A 105 -4.91 13.12 1.27
N ALA A 106 -3.66 13.46 0.96
CA ALA A 106 -3.26 13.72 -0.41
C ALA A 106 -3.33 12.46 -1.26
N LEU A 107 -2.92 11.32 -0.69
CA LEU A 107 -2.93 10.06 -1.42
C LEU A 107 -4.35 9.57 -1.68
N TRP A 108 -5.25 9.72 -0.70
CA TRP A 108 -6.65 9.38 -0.92
C TRP A 108 -7.25 10.25 -2.03
N ARG A 109 -6.95 11.54 -2.01
CA ARG A 109 -7.46 12.44 -3.05
C ARG A 109 -6.94 12.04 -4.42
N GLU A 110 -5.66 11.72 -4.50
CA GLU A 110 -5.07 11.26 -5.76
C GLU A 110 -5.74 9.97 -6.24
N TYR A 111 -5.99 9.04 -5.32
CA TYR A 111 -6.63 7.78 -5.68
C TYR A 111 -8.05 8.01 -6.20
N PHE A 112 -8.82 8.83 -5.49
CA PHE A 112 -10.19 9.10 -5.92
C PHE A 112 -10.24 9.84 -7.25
N ASP A 113 -9.28 10.73 -7.49
CA ASP A 113 -9.18 11.40 -8.77
C ASP A 113 -8.89 10.42 -9.90
N LYS A 114 -8.04 9.44 -9.64
CA LYS A 114 -7.73 8.41 -10.63
C LYS A 114 -8.94 7.53 -10.92
N LEU A 115 -9.71 7.19 -9.90
CA LEU A 115 -10.94 6.42 -10.09
C LEU A 115 -11.90 7.20 -10.98
N LYS A 116 -12.07 8.47 -10.68
CA LYS A 116 -12.98 9.31 -11.46
C LYS A 116 -12.53 9.44 -12.90
N ALA A 117 -11.24 9.67 -13.11
CA ALA A 117 -10.68 9.79 -14.45
C ALA A 117 -10.86 8.52 -15.26
N ALA A 118 -10.78 7.36 -14.60
CA ALA A 118 -10.95 6.08 -15.26
C ALA A 118 -12.41 5.66 -15.40
N GLY A 119 -13.32 6.39 -14.76
CA GLY A 119 -14.75 6.06 -14.82
C GLY A 119 -15.11 4.78 -14.06
N VAL A 120 -14.33 4.45 -13.03
CA VAL A 120 -14.61 3.24 -12.25
C VAL A 120 -14.86 3.60 -10.81
N GLU A 121 -15.52 2.69 -10.10
CA GLU A 121 -15.84 2.90 -8.71
C GLU A 121 -14.83 2.21 -7.81
N ARG A 122 -14.69 2.71 -6.60
CA ARG A 122 -13.76 2.20 -5.61
C ARG A 122 -13.95 0.71 -5.35
N ASP A 123 -15.21 0.26 -5.34
CA ASP A 123 -15.53 -1.12 -5.03
C ASP A 123 -15.73 -1.98 -6.26
N ALA A 124 -15.39 -1.48 -7.43
CA ALA A 124 -15.55 -2.23 -8.66
C ALA A 124 -14.66 -3.47 -8.62
N PRO A 125 -15.11 -4.59 -9.18
CA PRO A 125 -14.21 -5.73 -9.28
C PRO A 125 -13.05 -5.40 -10.21
N MET A 126 -11.90 -6.02 -9.95
CA MET A 126 -10.74 -5.80 -10.80
C MET A 126 -11.04 -6.35 -12.19
N PRO A 127 -10.41 -5.76 -13.22
CA PRO A 127 -10.58 -6.26 -14.58
C PRO A 127 -10.19 -7.72 -14.71
N ALA A 128 -10.65 -8.34 -15.77
CA ALA A 128 -10.43 -9.75 -16.01
C ALA A 128 -8.94 -10.12 -16.04
N ASP A 129 -8.09 -9.18 -16.42
CA ASP A 129 -6.66 -9.46 -16.43
C ASP A 129 -6.10 -9.65 -15.05
N SER A 130 -6.82 -9.26 -14.02
CA SER A 130 -6.38 -9.54 -12.66
C SER A 130 -6.71 -10.96 -12.26
N LEU A 131 -7.46 -11.68 -13.07
CA LEU A 131 -7.83 -13.04 -12.79
C LEU A 131 -6.77 -13.99 -13.32
N PRO A 132 -6.70 -15.20 -12.79
CA PRO A 132 -5.78 -16.17 -13.35
C PRO A 132 -6.05 -16.34 -14.83
N ARG A 133 -5.02 -16.47 -15.60
CA ARG A 133 -5.17 -16.61 -17.00
C ARG A 133 -5.60 -17.94 -17.40
N GLY A 134 -5.79 -18.71 -16.63
CA GLY A 134 -6.20 -20.02 -17.01
C GLY A 134 -7.07 -20.04 -18.18
N HIS A 135 -6.90 -19.62 -18.61
CA HIS A 135 -7.50 -19.48 -19.28
C HIS A 135 -7.49 -19.50 -20.39
N HIS A 136 -7.06 -19.13 -20.55
CA HIS A 136 -7.13 -18.88 -21.36
C HIS A 136 -7.34 -19.19 -22.08
N HIS A 137 -7.29 -19.32 -22.16
CA HIS A 137 -7.52 -19.44 -22.64
C HIS A 137 -7.53 -19.89 -23.00
#